data_312713d520aabb67d03b8db84cb0fb2d
#
_entry.id   312713d520aabb67d03b8db84cb0fb2d
#
_cell.length_a   1.000
_cell.length_b   1.000
_cell.length_c   1.000
_cell.angle_alpha   90.00
_cell.angle_beta   90.00
_cell.angle_gamma   90.00
#
_symmetry.space_group_name_H-M   'P 1'
#
loop_
_entity.id
_entity.type
_entity.pdbx_description
1 polymer ?
#
loop_
_entity_poly.entity_id
_entity_poly.type
_entity_poly.pdbx_seq_one_letter_code
_entity_poly.pdbx_strand_id
1 'polypeptide(L)'
;MKVLVIGATHAGTFATQQILTEHPDYDVTVYERNSNLSFLSCGIALWVGDHVSDPEKMFYSSPEALAALGANMQMEHDVLAIDPVAKTVEVKDLKTGNVTTDTYDKLVYTTGSTPIVPNIPGIHDTDVHLCKNWHDAKALKALAPTIKSAIVIGAGYIGAELAEQYALTDKQVTLIDGLPRVLAKNFDATITDRVEKLYTDHGVNLALGEMVTGFTQRTDGEMTVTTDKGSYTADLAVLCTGFRPNTDLLKDHLETLPNGAVITDAYMQTSDPAIFAAGDTATVHYNPTGKNDYIPLATNAVRQGILVGKNIEKPTEKYLGTQSSSAVELFEHAIAASGMTTEGAKARGIEVASVTIEQDYRPDFMLTTTPVLCSLTWDPKTHEVKGGAFFSKHDISQSANVISLAIQTHMTIETFAIVDML
;
A
#
# COMPACT_ATOMS: atom_id res chain seq x y z
N MET A 1 -19.14 -19.56 -18.33
CA MET A 1 -17.69 -19.27 -18.47
C MET A 1 -17.01 -19.65 -17.17
N LYS A 2 -15.86 -20.34 -17.25
CA LYS A 2 -15.08 -20.70 -16.05
C LYS A 2 -14.02 -19.63 -15.78
N VAL A 3 -14.06 -19.03 -14.57
CA VAL A 3 -13.15 -17.99 -14.14
C VAL A 3 -12.37 -18.46 -12.91
N LEU A 4 -11.06 -18.40 -12.96
CA LEU A 4 -10.22 -18.61 -11.78
C LEU A 4 -9.72 -17.27 -11.26
N VAL A 5 -9.85 -17.04 -9.95
CA VAL A 5 -9.30 -15.88 -9.24
C VAL A 5 -8.18 -16.37 -8.31
N ILE A 6 -6.97 -15.83 -8.48
CA ILE A 6 -5.81 -16.24 -7.68
C ILE A 6 -5.46 -15.12 -6.69
N GLY A 7 -5.72 -15.38 -5.41
CA GLY A 7 -5.57 -14.43 -4.31
C GLY A 7 -6.84 -13.62 -4.04
N ALA A 8 -7.23 -13.51 -2.78
CA ALA A 8 -8.49 -12.92 -2.34
C ALA A 8 -8.32 -11.88 -1.21
N THR A 9 -7.28 -11.06 -1.26
CA THR A 9 -7.16 -9.95 -0.30
C THR A 9 -8.07 -8.79 -0.74
N HIS A 10 -7.55 -7.74 -1.38
CA HIS A 10 -8.36 -6.61 -1.84
C HIS A 10 -8.95 -6.87 -3.23
N ALA A 11 -8.09 -6.87 -4.25
CA ALA A 11 -8.52 -6.92 -5.65
C ALA A 11 -9.33 -8.19 -5.97
N GLY A 12 -8.86 -9.36 -5.53
CA GLY A 12 -9.54 -10.64 -5.82
C GLY A 12 -10.90 -10.75 -5.15
N THR A 13 -11.06 -10.27 -3.91
CA THR A 13 -12.36 -10.20 -3.23
C THR A 13 -13.37 -9.37 -4.03
N PHE A 14 -13.01 -8.13 -4.40
CA PHE A 14 -13.90 -7.25 -5.14
C PHE A 14 -14.13 -7.70 -6.60
N ALA A 15 -13.12 -8.32 -7.23
CA ALA A 15 -13.30 -8.93 -8.56
C ALA A 15 -14.32 -10.07 -8.49
N THR A 16 -14.19 -10.98 -7.53
CA THR A 16 -15.12 -12.09 -7.33
C THR A 16 -16.54 -11.60 -7.08
N GLN A 17 -16.71 -10.63 -6.17
CA GLN A 17 -18.03 -10.04 -5.89
C GLN A 17 -18.66 -9.42 -7.14
N GLN A 18 -17.89 -8.64 -7.90
CA GLN A 18 -18.41 -7.96 -9.08
C GLN A 18 -18.72 -8.92 -10.22
N ILE A 19 -17.84 -9.95 -10.46
CA ILE A 19 -18.10 -10.98 -11.46
C ILE A 19 -19.43 -11.68 -11.18
N LEU A 20 -19.64 -12.16 -9.95
CA LEU A 20 -20.84 -12.91 -9.59
C LEU A 20 -22.08 -12.04 -9.48
N THR A 21 -21.94 -10.73 -9.25
CA THR A 21 -23.04 -9.77 -9.30
C THR A 21 -23.55 -9.58 -10.73
N GLU A 22 -22.65 -9.48 -11.71
CA GLU A 22 -23.02 -9.24 -13.11
C GLU A 22 -23.29 -10.55 -13.88
N HIS A 23 -22.60 -11.63 -13.49
CA HIS A 23 -22.63 -12.94 -14.15
C HIS A 23 -22.84 -14.07 -13.13
N PRO A 24 -24.02 -14.20 -12.52
CA PRO A 24 -24.28 -15.21 -11.48
C PRO A 24 -24.27 -16.66 -12.01
N ASP A 25 -24.25 -16.84 -13.32
CA ASP A 25 -24.15 -18.13 -14.02
C ASP A 25 -22.69 -18.58 -14.30
N TYR A 26 -21.69 -17.73 -14.00
CA TYR A 26 -20.30 -18.13 -14.21
C TYR A 26 -19.81 -19.10 -13.12
N ASP A 27 -18.97 -20.04 -13.52
CA ASP A 27 -18.24 -20.94 -12.63
C ASP A 27 -16.98 -20.21 -12.13
N VAL A 28 -17.07 -19.61 -10.93
CA VAL A 28 -15.98 -18.82 -10.35
C VAL A 28 -15.34 -19.61 -9.22
N THR A 29 -14.07 -20.00 -9.39
CA THR A 29 -13.26 -20.62 -8.35
C THR A 29 -12.20 -19.63 -7.87
N VAL A 30 -12.09 -19.47 -6.55
CA VAL A 30 -11.13 -18.58 -5.88
C VAL A 30 -10.10 -19.42 -5.13
N TYR A 31 -8.84 -19.31 -5.51
CA TYR A 31 -7.72 -19.93 -4.81
C TYR A 31 -7.04 -18.91 -3.90
N GLU A 32 -7.07 -19.14 -2.60
CA GLU A 32 -6.40 -18.32 -1.59
C GLU A 32 -5.47 -19.20 -0.73
N ARG A 33 -4.21 -18.83 -0.66
CA ARG A 33 -3.18 -19.60 0.06
C ARG A 33 -3.31 -19.49 1.59
N ASN A 34 -3.93 -18.42 2.08
CA ASN A 34 -4.15 -18.19 3.51
C ASN A 34 -5.46 -18.84 3.97
N SER A 35 -5.61 -18.98 5.28
CA SER A 35 -6.87 -19.38 5.93
C SER A 35 -7.88 -18.23 6.06
N ASN A 36 -7.50 -17.02 5.68
CA ASN A 36 -8.30 -15.78 5.73
C ASN A 36 -8.20 -15.00 4.42
N LEU A 37 -9.18 -14.17 4.14
CA LEU A 37 -9.19 -13.24 2.99
C LEU A 37 -9.54 -11.82 3.44
N SER A 38 -9.47 -10.84 2.54
CA SER A 38 -9.94 -9.45 2.72
C SER A 38 -9.32 -8.66 3.88
N PHE A 39 -8.18 -9.09 4.43
CA PHE A 39 -7.54 -8.45 5.56
C PHE A 39 -7.06 -7.02 5.24
N LEU A 40 -7.43 -6.06 6.10
CA LEU A 40 -7.03 -4.65 6.04
C LEU A 40 -5.67 -4.45 6.71
N SER A 41 -4.58 -4.69 6.00
CA SER A 41 -3.22 -4.57 6.51
C SER A 41 -2.86 -3.15 6.96
N CYS A 42 -3.53 -2.11 6.45
CA CYS A 42 -3.36 -0.73 6.90
C CYS A 42 -3.77 -0.50 8.36
N GLY A 43 -4.58 -1.40 8.95
CA GLY A 43 -4.96 -1.32 10.36
C GLY A 43 -3.98 -1.96 11.34
N ILE A 44 -2.87 -2.57 10.88
CA ILE A 44 -1.95 -3.31 11.77
C ILE A 44 -1.37 -2.40 12.86
N ALA A 45 -0.84 -1.23 12.49
CA ALA A 45 -0.27 -0.29 13.44
C ALA A 45 -1.31 0.17 14.47
N LEU A 46 -2.52 0.51 14.04
CA LEU A 46 -3.63 0.89 14.91
C LEU A 46 -4.03 -0.24 15.86
N TRP A 47 -4.03 -1.49 15.41
CA TRP A 47 -4.32 -2.63 16.28
C TRP A 47 -3.20 -2.86 17.30
N VAL A 48 -1.94 -2.75 16.89
CA VAL A 48 -0.79 -2.81 17.80
C VAL A 48 -0.89 -1.74 18.88
N GLY A 49 -1.32 -0.53 18.54
CA GLY A 49 -1.51 0.62 19.44
C GLY A 49 -2.83 0.62 20.23
N ASP A 50 -3.61 -0.47 20.24
CA ASP A 50 -4.90 -0.60 20.96
C ASP A 50 -6.04 0.32 20.46
N HIS A 51 -5.94 0.86 19.23
CA HIS A 51 -7.01 1.64 18.60
C HIS A 51 -8.09 0.79 17.92
N VAL A 52 -7.88 -0.52 17.78
CA VAL A 52 -8.85 -1.47 17.21
C VAL A 52 -9.39 -2.37 18.35
N SER A 53 -10.66 -2.20 18.68
CA SER A 53 -11.34 -2.97 19.75
C SER A 53 -11.75 -4.38 19.32
N ASP A 54 -12.00 -4.58 18.03
CA ASP A 54 -12.45 -5.85 17.46
C ASP A 54 -11.69 -6.11 16.16
N PRO A 55 -10.67 -6.99 16.17
CA PRO A 55 -9.85 -7.26 15.01
C PRO A 55 -10.60 -7.96 13.86
N GLU A 56 -11.75 -8.59 14.12
CA GLU A 56 -12.59 -9.18 13.06
C GLU A 56 -13.14 -8.10 12.11
N LYS A 57 -13.26 -6.86 12.56
CA LYS A 57 -13.64 -5.70 11.70
C LYS A 57 -12.54 -5.25 10.75
N MET A 58 -11.35 -5.83 10.86
CA MET A 58 -10.27 -5.64 9.89
C MET A 58 -10.44 -6.53 8.63
N PHE A 59 -11.55 -7.26 8.54
CA PHE A 59 -11.93 -8.06 7.38
C PHE A 59 -13.26 -7.53 6.85
N TYR A 60 -13.33 -7.18 5.56
CA TYR A 60 -14.59 -6.69 4.97
C TYR A 60 -15.33 -7.74 4.15
N SER A 61 -14.83 -8.97 4.13
CA SER A 61 -15.50 -10.14 3.53
C SER A 61 -15.02 -11.43 4.21
N SER A 62 -15.71 -12.52 3.94
CA SER A 62 -15.34 -13.86 4.42
C SER A 62 -15.50 -14.89 3.30
N PRO A 63 -14.92 -16.11 3.44
CA PRO A 63 -15.14 -17.20 2.49
C PRO A 63 -16.63 -17.54 2.33
N GLU A 64 -17.38 -17.52 3.43
CA GLU A 64 -18.82 -17.80 3.44
C GLU A 64 -19.61 -16.72 2.69
N ALA A 65 -19.22 -15.46 2.83
CA ALA A 65 -19.87 -14.36 2.12
C ALA A 65 -19.67 -14.45 0.60
N LEU A 66 -18.47 -14.80 0.14
CA LEU A 66 -18.21 -15.03 -1.30
C LEU A 66 -18.88 -16.31 -1.81
N ALA A 67 -18.89 -17.38 -1.02
CA ALA A 67 -19.58 -18.62 -1.35
C ALA A 67 -21.10 -18.41 -1.47
N ALA A 68 -21.69 -17.56 -0.63
CA ALA A 68 -23.12 -17.20 -0.72
C ALA A 68 -23.47 -16.46 -2.02
N LEU A 69 -22.50 -15.81 -2.67
CA LEU A 69 -22.66 -15.22 -4.01
C LEU A 69 -22.50 -16.24 -5.14
N GLY A 70 -22.04 -17.47 -4.85
CA GLY A 70 -21.81 -18.52 -5.82
C GLY A 70 -20.34 -18.84 -6.10
N ALA A 71 -19.38 -18.24 -5.38
CA ALA A 71 -17.97 -18.56 -5.53
C ALA A 71 -17.63 -19.95 -4.95
N ASN A 72 -16.85 -20.74 -5.68
CA ASN A 72 -16.20 -21.94 -5.16
C ASN A 72 -14.90 -21.52 -4.44
N MET A 73 -14.96 -21.43 -3.10
CA MET A 73 -13.84 -20.96 -2.28
C MET A 73 -12.87 -22.09 -1.94
N GLN A 74 -11.64 -21.99 -2.41
CA GLN A 74 -10.54 -22.90 -2.13
C GLN A 74 -9.50 -22.20 -1.24
N MET A 75 -9.78 -22.18 0.07
CA MET A 75 -8.89 -21.60 1.07
C MET A 75 -7.73 -22.57 1.38
N GLU A 76 -6.56 -22.01 1.73
CA GLU A 76 -5.33 -22.80 1.99
C GLU A 76 -4.91 -23.63 0.77
N HIS A 77 -5.13 -23.06 -0.43
CA HIS A 77 -4.70 -23.61 -1.70
C HIS A 77 -3.72 -22.67 -2.38
N ASP A 78 -2.52 -23.16 -2.67
CA ASP A 78 -1.44 -22.40 -3.29
C ASP A 78 -1.31 -22.77 -4.78
N VAL A 79 -1.38 -21.78 -5.64
CA VAL A 79 -1.14 -21.97 -7.09
C VAL A 79 0.37 -22.01 -7.32
N LEU A 80 0.86 -23.15 -7.77
CA LEU A 80 2.28 -23.43 -7.96
C LEU A 80 2.78 -23.07 -9.36
N ALA A 81 1.93 -23.24 -10.37
CA ALA A 81 2.26 -22.97 -11.77
C ALA A 81 1.03 -22.56 -12.55
N ILE A 82 1.23 -21.78 -13.60
CA ILE A 82 0.22 -21.39 -14.59
C ILE A 82 0.78 -21.68 -15.98
N ASP A 83 0.04 -22.45 -16.77
CA ASP A 83 0.31 -22.60 -18.21
C ASP A 83 -0.72 -21.77 -18.98
N PRO A 84 -0.33 -20.57 -19.47
CA PRO A 84 -1.26 -19.69 -20.17
C PRO A 84 -1.64 -20.20 -21.56
N VAL A 85 -0.83 -21.07 -22.18
CA VAL A 85 -1.12 -21.66 -23.49
C VAL A 85 -2.16 -22.77 -23.38
N ALA A 86 -1.96 -23.69 -22.42
CA ALA A 86 -2.92 -24.75 -22.11
C ALA A 86 -4.14 -24.24 -21.32
N LYS A 87 -4.07 -23.02 -20.76
CA LYS A 87 -5.04 -22.42 -19.84
C LYS A 87 -5.30 -23.32 -18.63
N THR A 88 -4.22 -23.73 -17.97
CA THR A 88 -4.28 -24.58 -16.77
C THR A 88 -3.52 -23.94 -15.63
N VAL A 89 -3.92 -24.29 -14.41
CA VAL A 89 -3.20 -23.97 -13.17
C VAL A 89 -2.90 -25.25 -12.41
N GLU A 90 -1.72 -25.33 -11.80
CA GLU A 90 -1.37 -26.38 -10.85
C GLU A 90 -1.55 -25.84 -9.45
N VAL A 91 -2.35 -26.51 -8.64
CA VAL A 91 -2.79 -26.04 -7.32
C VAL A 91 -2.48 -27.09 -6.26
N LYS A 92 -1.86 -26.66 -5.17
CA LYS A 92 -1.56 -27.49 -4.00
C LYS A 92 -2.52 -27.16 -2.86
N ASP A 93 -3.23 -28.16 -2.38
CA ASP A 93 -3.92 -28.12 -1.10
C ASP A 93 -2.87 -28.15 0.03
N LEU A 94 -2.76 -27.09 0.80
CA LEU A 94 -1.76 -26.95 1.85
C LEU A 94 -2.06 -27.81 3.10
N LYS A 95 -3.29 -28.30 3.26
CA LYS A 95 -3.69 -29.19 4.35
C LYS A 95 -3.31 -30.64 4.08
N THR A 96 -3.56 -31.09 2.86
CA THR A 96 -3.35 -32.50 2.47
C THR A 96 -2.02 -32.71 1.76
N GLY A 97 -1.46 -31.67 1.16
CA GLY A 97 -0.28 -31.72 0.31
C GLY A 97 -0.57 -32.18 -1.12
N ASN A 98 -1.83 -32.51 -1.43
CA ASN A 98 -2.22 -32.96 -2.77
C ASN A 98 -2.08 -31.84 -3.80
N VAL A 99 -1.62 -32.21 -4.99
CA VAL A 99 -1.51 -31.31 -6.13
C VAL A 99 -2.51 -31.73 -7.20
N THR A 100 -3.27 -30.76 -7.70
CA THR A 100 -4.29 -30.96 -8.74
C THR A 100 -4.11 -29.94 -9.86
N THR A 101 -4.67 -30.23 -11.02
CA THR A 101 -4.69 -29.29 -12.16
C THR A 101 -6.12 -28.83 -12.40
N ASP A 102 -6.31 -27.53 -12.60
CA ASP A 102 -7.58 -26.93 -12.99
C ASP A 102 -7.44 -26.12 -14.28
N THR A 103 -8.55 -25.85 -14.95
CA THR A 103 -8.61 -25.15 -16.24
C THR A 103 -9.41 -23.87 -16.13
N TYR A 104 -9.20 -22.91 -17.04
CA TYR A 104 -9.95 -21.65 -17.07
C TYR A 104 -10.26 -21.17 -18.49
N ASP A 105 -11.34 -20.41 -18.60
CA ASP A 105 -11.60 -19.56 -19.77
C ASP A 105 -10.96 -18.18 -19.56
N LYS A 106 -11.08 -17.63 -18.34
CA LYS A 106 -10.47 -16.39 -17.89
C LYS A 106 -9.77 -16.57 -16.56
N LEU A 107 -8.64 -15.87 -16.37
CA LEU A 107 -7.84 -15.85 -15.15
C LEU A 107 -7.78 -14.43 -14.59
N VAL A 108 -8.03 -14.27 -13.31
CA VAL A 108 -7.86 -13.02 -12.55
C VAL A 108 -6.65 -13.17 -11.64
N TYR A 109 -5.56 -12.49 -12.00
CA TYR A 109 -4.26 -12.59 -11.33
C TYR A 109 -4.12 -11.47 -10.29
N THR A 110 -4.43 -11.81 -9.04
CA THR A 110 -4.51 -10.87 -7.90
C THR A 110 -3.69 -11.36 -6.70
N THR A 111 -2.52 -11.93 -6.99
CA THR A 111 -1.58 -12.52 -6.02
C THR A 111 -0.93 -11.50 -5.09
N GLY A 112 -1.15 -10.20 -5.33
CA GLY A 112 -0.70 -9.11 -4.47
C GLY A 112 0.81 -8.92 -4.46
N SER A 113 1.35 -8.64 -3.29
CA SER A 113 2.77 -8.34 -3.07
C SER A 113 3.30 -8.97 -1.79
N THR A 114 4.62 -9.18 -1.74
CA THR A 114 5.35 -9.62 -0.55
C THR A 114 6.31 -8.55 -0.06
N PRO A 115 6.58 -8.47 1.27
CA PRO A 115 7.65 -7.62 1.79
C PRO A 115 8.98 -7.91 1.13
N ILE A 116 9.73 -6.86 0.85
CA ILE A 116 11.12 -6.99 0.41
C ILE A 116 11.96 -7.35 1.63
N VAL A 117 12.52 -8.56 1.63
CA VAL A 117 13.50 -9.00 2.62
C VAL A 117 14.88 -8.94 1.96
N PRO A 118 15.71 -7.95 2.28
CA PRO A 118 17.02 -7.81 1.66
C PRO A 118 17.96 -8.94 2.10
N ASN A 119 18.85 -9.37 1.21
CA ASN A 119 19.83 -10.37 1.54
C ASN A 119 20.98 -9.74 2.35
N ILE A 120 20.76 -9.58 3.66
CA ILE A 120 21.70 -8.97 4.61
C ILE A 120 22.13 -10.05 5.62
N PRO A 121 23.42 -10.08 6.04
CA PRO A 121 23.90 -11.01 7.05
C PRO A 121 23.02 -11.05 8.31
N GLY A 122 22.66 -12.26 8.75
CA GLY A 122 21.86 -12.50 9.93
C GLY A 122 20.35 -12.36 9.78
N ILE A 123 19.82 -11.86 8.66
CA ILE A 123 18.37 -11.63 8.48
C ILE A 123 17.55 -12.93 8.60
N HIS A 124 18.09 -14.06 8.18
CA HIS A 124 17.42 -15.37 8.22
C HIS A 124 17.74 -16.18 9.49
N ASP A 125 18.71 -15.71 10.29
CA ASP A 125 19.19 -16.37 11.51
C ASP A 125 18.66 -15.68 12.77
N THR A 126 17.79 -14.68 12.61
CA THR A 126 17.24 -13.84 13.68
C THR A 126 15.74 -13.68 13.53
N ASP A 127 15.04 -13.35 14.64
CA ASP A 127 13.59 -13.17 14.68
C ASP A 127 13.18 -11.75 14.22
N VAL A 128 13.59 -11.35 13.02
CA VAL A 128 13.12 -10.10 12.40
C VAL A 128 11.68 -10.29 11.93
N HIS A 129 10.77 -9.45 12.41
CA HIS A 129 9.36 -9.50 12.07
C HIS A 129 9.03 -8.71 10.81
N LEU A 130 7.95 -9.12 10.14
CA LEU A 130 7.35 -8.40 9.01
C LEU A 130 6.04 -7.72 9.44
N CYS A 131 5.53 -6.83 8.59
CA CYS A 131 4.28 -6.10 8.84
C CYS A 131 3.46 -6.03 7.53
N LYS A 132 2.74 -7.11 7.18
CA LYS A 132 1.98 -7.18 5.92
C LYS A 132 0.66 -7.92 6.03
N ASN A 133 0.62 -9.06 6.67
CA ASN A 133 -0.52 -9.97 6.67
C ASN A 133 -1.08 -10.20 8.09
N TRP A 134 -2.16 -10.98 8.17
CA TRP A 134 -2.81 -11.29 9.45
C TRP A 134 -1.91 -12.06 10.43
N HIS A 135 -1.03 -12.92 9.92
CA HIS A 135 -0.08 -13.64 10.76
C HIS A 135 0.93 -12.67 11.40
N ASP A 136 1.49 -11.76 10.61
CA ASP A 136 2.41 -10.72 11.08
C ASP A 136 1.71 -9.83 12.13
N ALA A 137 0.49 -9.40 11.83
CA ALA A 137 -0.31 -8.56 12.73
C ALA A 137 -0.52 -9.20 14.10
N LYS A 138 -0.88 -10.49 14.15
CA LYS A 138 -1.05 -11.25 15.40
C LYS A 138 0.27 -11.36 16.18
N ALA A 139 1.39 -11.60 15.49
CA ALA A 139 2.69 -11.69 16.13
C ALA A 139 3.10 -10.36 16.75
N LEU A 140 3.00 -9.25 16.01
CA LEU A 140 3.33 -7.91 16.50
C LEU A 140 2.42 -7.50 17.67
N LYS A 141 1.12 -7.77 17.57
CA LYS A 141 0.17 -7.49 18.66
C LYS A 141 0.47 -8.28 19.93
N ALA A 142 0.82 -9.55 19.80
CA ALA A 142 1.17 -10.40 20.95
C ALA A 142 2.47 -9.96 21.63
N LEU A 143 3.44 -9.46 20.87
CA LEU A 143 4.71 -8.96 21.40
C LEU A 143 4.60 -7.56 22.01
N ALA A 144 3.72 -6.71 21.50
CA ALA A 144 3.59 -5.31 21.94
C ALA A 144 3.55 -5.10 23.47
N PRO A 145 2.81 -5.88 24.29
CA PRO A 145 2.81 -5.70 25.75
C PRO A 145 4.07 -6.23 26.45
N THR A 146 4.92 -7.01 25.78
CA THR A 146 6.07 -7.69 26.41
C THR A 146 7.39 -6.98 26.18
N ILE A 147 7.49 -6.13 25.15
CA ILE A 147 8.70 -5.41 24.77
C ILE A 147 8.76 -4.02 25.42
N LYS A 148 9.98 -3.52 25.59
CA LYS A 148 10.28 -2.16 26.08
C LYS A 148 10.91 -1.30 24.98
N SER A 149 11.45 -1.92 23.94
CA SER A 149 12.14 -1.24 22.86
C SER A 149 11.87 -1.91 21.51
N ALA A 150 11.83 -1.10 20.46
CA ALA A 150 11.62 -1.56 19.09
C ALA A 150 12.51 -0.80 18.09
N ILE A 151 13.02 -1.55 17.11
CA ILE A 151 13.66 -0.99 15.92
C ILE A 151 12.71 -1.21 14.75
N VAL A 152 12.32 -0.13 14.08
CA VAL A 152 11.52 -0.17 12.86
C VAL A 152 12.41 0.21 11.69
N ILE A 153 12.49 -0.66 10.67
CA ILE A 153 13.39 -0.50 9.51
C ILE A 153 12.55 -0.19 8.27
N GLY A 154 12.70 1.02 7.77
CA GLY A 154 11.89 1.62 6.71
C GLY A 154 10.94 2.68 7.24
N ALA A 155 11.15 3.94 6.88
CA ALA A 155 10.37 5.11 7.32
C ALA A 155 9.30 5.54 6.29
N GLY A 156 8.75 4.59 5.51
CA GLY A 156 7.53 4.77 4.73
C GLY A 156 6.28 4.73 5.63
N TYR A 157 5.07 4.81 5.06
CA TYR A 157 3.81 4.85 5.83
C TYR A 157 3.73 3.77 6.92
N ILE A 158 3.97 2.51 6.57
CA ILE A 158 3.85 1.38 7.51
C ILE A 158 4.81 1.53 8.68
N GLY A 159 6.09 1.82 8.40
CA GLY A 159 7.08 1.96 9.46
C GLY A 159 6.88 3.22 10.29
N ALA A 160 6.46 4.32 9.68
CA ALA A 160 6.11 5.54 10.37
C ALA A 160 4.97 5.30 11.38
N GLU A 161 3.81 4.80 10.93
CA GLU A 161 2.67 4.49 11.79
C GLU A 161 3.03 3.50 12.90
N LEU A 162 3.80 2.44 12.58
CA LEU A 162 4.20 1.45 13.59
C LEU A 162 5.15 2.04 14.64
N ALA A 163 6.12 2.86 14.23
CA ALA A 163 7.04 3.56 15.12
C ALA A 163 6.30 4.53 16.05
N GLU A 164 5.31 5.26 15.52
CA GLU A 164 4.43 6.12 16.31
C GLU A 164 3.69 5.31 17.38
N GLN A 165 3.02 4.23 17.00
CA GLN A 165 2.21 3.44 17.93
C GLN A 165 3.06 2.82 19.04
N TYR A 166 4.29 2.40 18.75
CA TYR A 166 5.22 1.96 19.80
C TYR A 166 5.66 3.12 20.70
N ALA A 167 5.93 4.30 20.16
CA ALA A 167 6.31 5.47 20.96
C ALA A 167 5.16 5.92 21.88
N LEU A 168 3.92 5.95 21.38
CA LEU A 168 2.73 6.32 22.15
C LEU A 168 2.40 5.31 23.28
N THR A 169 2.98 4.12 23.24
CA THR A 169 2.83 3.08 24.27
C THR A 169 4.09 2.93 25.14
N ASP A 170 4.84 4.03 25.34
CA ASP A 170 6.01 4.18 26.21
C ASP A 170 7.19 3.25 25.88
N LYS A 171 7.37 2.88 24.61
CA LYS A 171 8.52 2.10 24.19
C LYS A 171 9.65 3.01 23.67
N GLN A 172 10.89 2.59 23.88
CA GLN A 172 12.05 3.21 23.23
C GLN A 172 12.07 2.78 21.77
N VAL A 173 11.93 3.72 20.85
CA VAL A 173 11.84 3.43 19.41
C VAL A 173 13.02 4.01 18.65
N THR A 174 13.61 3.19 17.79
CA THR A 174 14.53 3.65 16.74
C THR A 174 13.91 3.39 15.37
N LEU A 175 13.74 4.44 14.58
CA LEU A 175 13.26 4.38 13.19
C LEU A 175 14.43 4.56 12.24
N ILE A 176 14.75 3.52 11.45
CA ILE A 176 15.91 3.49 10.54
C ILE A 176 15.42 3.55 9.09
N ASP A 177 16.05 4.38 8.26
CA ASP A 177 15.81 4.35 6.80
C ASP A 177 17.09 4.72 6.05
N GLY A 178 17.32 4.07 4.90
CA GLY A 178 18.39 4.43 3.96
C GLY A 178 18.17 5.77 3.27
N LEU A 179 16.93 6.25 3.21
CA LEU A 179 16.60 7.59 2.74
C LEU A 179 16.78 8.63 3.86
N PRO A 180 17.07 9.89 3.49
CA PRO A 180 17.43 10.91 4.47
C PRO A 180 16.25 11.51 5.25
N ARG A 181 15.00 11.06 5.01
CA ARG A 181 13.79 11.63 5.61
C ARG A 181 12.74 10.58 5.91
N VAL A 182 11.93 10.82 6.93
CA VAL A 182 10.67 10.09 7.14
C VAL A 182 9.69 10.43 6.02
N LEU A 183 9.01 9.42 5.46
CA LEU A 183 8.07 9.58 4.33
C LEU A 183 8.68 10.25 3.08
N ALA A 184 9.99 10.09 2.86
CA ALA A 184 10.75 10.74 1.80
C ALA A 184 10.18 10.55 0.38
N LYS A 185 9.49 9.43 0.12
CA LYS A 185 8.88 9.14 -1.20
C LYS A 185 7.51 9.78 -1.39
N ASN A 186 6.91 10.29 -0.32
CA ASN A 186 5.51 10.69 -0.28
C ASN A 186 5.32 12.20 -0.12
N PHE A 187 6.27 12.88 0.54
CA PHE A 187 6.17 14.30 0.87
C PHE A 187 7.50 15.02 0.65
N ASP A 188 7.42 16.31 0.33
CA ASP A 188 8.58 17.19 0.23
C ASP A 188 9.11 17.61 1.62
N ALA A 189 10.33 18.14 1.64
CA ALA A 189 11.07 18.50 2.85
C ALA A 189 10.27 19.39 3.82
N THR A 190 9.47 20.33 3.31
CA THR A 190 8.66 21.25 4.12
C THR A 190 7.66 20.54 5.04
N ILE A 191 7.16 19.38 4.63
CA ILE A 191 6.27 18.55 5.43
C ILE A 191 7.07 17.54 6.26
N THR A 192 8.07 16.87 5.65
CA THR A 192 8.83 15.85 6.36
C THR A 192 9.66 16.42 7.51
N ASP A 193 10.16 17.66 7.44
CA ASP A 193 10.82 18.34 8.56
C ASP A 193 9.89 18.47 9.79
N ARG A 194 8.59 18.73 9.56
CA ARG A 194 7.60 18.79 10.64
C ARG A 194 7.28 17.41 11.20
N VAL A 195 7.18 16.41 10.33
CA VAL A 195 6.98 15.01 10.74
C VAL A 195 8.15 14.53 11.59
N GLU A 196 9.38 14.73 11.15
CA GLU A 196 10.58 14.33 11.89
C GLU A 196 10.66 15.02 13.26
N LYS A 197 10.23 16.30 13.33
CA LYS A 197 10.12 17.00 14.61
C LYS A 197 9.10 16.34 15.54
N LEU A 198 7.94 15.87 15.04
CA LEU A 198 6.98 15.13 15.87
C LEU A 198 7.61 13.88 16.46
N TYR A 199 8.35 13.09 15.67
CA TYR A 199 9.03 11.89 16.16
C TYR A 199 10.05 12.21 17.24
N THR A 200 10.88 13.21 17.01
CA THR A 200 11.92 13.61 18.01
C THR A 200 11.32 14.19 19.27
N ASP A 201 10.24 14.98 19.16
CA ASP A 201 9.51 15.53 20.33
C ASP A 201 8.87 14.40 21.18
N HIS A 202 8.57 13.24 20.58
CA HIS A 202 8.05 12.05 21.27
C HIS A 202 9.15 11.04 21.61
N GLY A 203 10.42 11.43 21.54
CA GLY A 203 11.55 10.62 21.99
C GLY A 203 11.96 9.46 21.06
N VAL A 204 11.46 9.47 19.81
CA VAL A 204 11.90 8.49 18.80
C VAL A 204 13.29 8.86 18.30
N ASN A 205 14.19 7.88 18.30
CA ASN A 205 15.50 8.02 17.69
C ASN A 205 15.39 7.82 16.16
N LEU A 206 15.73 8.86 15.40
CA LEU A 206 15.71 8.82 13.93
C LEU A 206 17.12 8.53 13.39
N ALA A 207 17.31 7.35 12.82
CA ALA A 207 18.53 6.91 12.13
C ALA A 207 18.30 6.96 10.61
N LEU A 208 18.24 8.19 10.07
CA LEU A 208 17.92 8.45 8.66
C LEU A 208 19.18 8.57 7.80
N GLY A 209 19.07 8.15 6.54
CA GLY A 209 20.21 8.06 5.63
C GLY A 209 21.21 6.99 6.08
N GLU A 210 20.74 5.94 6.75
CA GLU A 210 21.54 4.83 7.25
C GLU A 210 21.09 3.50 6.63
N MET A 211 22.02 2.82 5.98
CA MET A 211 21.76 1.51 5.37
C MET A 211 22.03 0.39 6.36
N VAL A 212 21.02 -0.45 6.59
CA VAL A 212 21.20 -1.66 7.40
C VAL A 212 22.12 -2.63 6.70
N THR A 213 23.12 -3.14 7.43
CA THR A 213 24.17 -4.02 6.91
C THR A 213 24.25 -5.36 7.62
N GLY A 214 23.56 -5.55 8.74
CA GLY A 214 23.58 -6.82 9.47
C GLY A 214 22.58 -6.89 10.60
N PHE A 215 22.26 -8.14 10.98
CA PHE A 215 21.43 -8.49 12.11
C PHE A 215 22.14 -9.50 13.00
N THR A 216 22.03 -9.35 14.31
CA THR A 216 22.44 -10.35 15.28
C THR A 216 21.44 -10.41 16.42
N GLN A 217 21.20 -11.60 16.94
CA GLN A 217 20.30 -11.80 18.09
C GLN A 217 21.04 -12.52 19.20
N ARG A 218 20.89 -12.01 20.40
CA ARG A 218 21.47 -12.62 21.61
C ARG A 218 20.58 -13.76 22.11
N THR A 219 21.16 -14.60 22.95
CA THR A 219 20.46 -15.75 23.57
C THR A 219 19.31 -15.33 24.52
N ASP A 220 19.33 -14.08 25.00
CA ASP A 220 18.25 -13.50 25.81
C ASP A 220 17.11 -12.90 24.95
N GLY A 221 17.24 -12.97 23.61
CA GLY A 221 16.25 -12.49 22.64
C GLY A 221 16.50 -11.07 22.14
N GLU A 222 17.43 -10.32 22.74
CA GLU A 222 17.75 -8.95 22.33
C GLU A 222 18.31 -8.91 20.90
N MET A 223 17.73 -8.06 20.05
CA MET A 223 18.08 -7.88 18.65
C MET A 223 19.04 -6.70 18.46
N THR A 224 20.12 -6.89 17.73
CA THR A 224 21.02 -5.81 17.30
C THR A 224 20.94 -5.65 15.77
N VAL A 225 20.63 -4.44 15.31
CA VAL A 225 20.64 -4.02 13.91
C VAL A 225 21.87 -3.15 13.68
N THR A 226 22.74 -3.57 12.76
CA THR A 226 23.95 -2.82 12.37
C THR A 226 23.67 -2.05 11.09
N THR A 227 24.09 -0.80 11.06
CA THR A 227 24.03 0.06 9.87
C THR A 227 25.45 0.41 9.38
N ASP A 228 25.55 1.13 8.29
CA ASP A 228 26.81 1.69 7.79
C ASP A 228 27.37 2.85 8.67
N LYS A 229 26.60 3.31 9.67
CA LYS A 229 27.00 4.40 10.57
C LYS A 229 27.07 4.00 12.05
N GLY A 230 26.44 2.88 12.43
CA GLY A 230 26.39 2.46 13.82
C GLY A 230 25.64 1.16 14.06
N SER A 231 25.21 0.93 15.30
CA SER A 231 24.36 -0.20 15.65
C SER A 231 23.35 0.19 16.72
N TYR A 232 22.18 -0.46 16.67
CA TYR A 232 21.04 -0.22 17.53
C TYR A 232 20.55 -1.54 18.11
N THR A 233 20.13 -1.54 19.36
CA THR A 233 19.70 -2.74 20.04
C THR A 233 18.32 -2.55 20.65
N ALA A 234 17.45 -3.55 20.51
CA ALA A 234 16.09 -3.53 21.02
C ALA A 234 15.53 -4.94 21.25
N ASP A 235 14.39 -5.03 21.93
CA ASP A 235 13.66 -6.30 22.14
C ASP A 235 13.00 -6.81 20.85
N LEU A 236 12.68 -5.91 19.89
CA LEU A 236 11.99 -6.22 18.65
C LEU A 236 12.62 -5.48 17.47
N ALA A 237 12.76 -6.15 16.33
CA ALA A 237 13.03 -5.52 15.05
C ALA A 237 11.94 -5.86 14.03
N VAL A 238 11.42 -4.82 13.33
CA VAL A 238 10.37 -4.97 12.31
C VAL A 238 10.84 -4.39 10.98
N LEU A 239 10.71 -5.16 9.91
CA LEU A 239 11.12 -4.79 8.57
C LEU A 239 9.92 -4.21 7.78
N CYS A 240 10.03 -2.93 7.40
CA CYS A 240 9.03 -2.17 6.66
C CYS A 240 9.62 -1.56 5.36
N THR A 241 10.50 -2.27 4.67
CA THR A 241 11.33 -1.79 3.55
C THR A 241 10.62 -1.76 2.19
N GLY A 242 9.30 -1.94 2.18
CA GLY A 242 8.48 -1.93 0.97
C GLY A 242 8.16 -3.32 0.44
N PHE A 243 7.57 -3.37 -0.78
CA PHE A 243 6.98 -4.57 -1.34
C PHE A 243 7.44 -4.79 -2.78
N ARG A 244 7.48 -6.08 -3.18
CA ARG A 244 7.57 -6.50 -4.58
C ARG A 244 6.29 -7.22 -5.01
N PRO A 245 5.82 -7.05 -6.26
CA PRO A 245 4.66 -7.77 -6.76
C PRO A 245 4.95 -9.27 -6.85
N ASN A 246 3.92 -10.10 -6.59
CA ASN A 246 4.00 -11.56 -6.69
C ASN A 246 3.63 -12.00 -8.11
N THR A 247 4.56 -11.91 -9.04
CA THR A 247 4.31 -12.14 -10.48
C THR A 247 5.15 -13.25 -11.08
N ASP A 248 5.90 -13.98 -10.24
CA ASP A 248 6.84 -15.01 -10.68
C ASP A 248 6.19 -16.11 -11.55
N LEU A 249 4.89 -16.41 -11.35
CA LEU A 249 4.16 -17.44 -12.10
C LEU A 249 3.93 -17.10 -13.59
N LEU A 250 3.94 -15.79 -13.94
CA LEU A 250 3.63 -15.31 -15.28
C LEU A 250 4.64 -14.28 -15.81
N LYS A 251 5.76 -14.07 -15.12
CA LYS A 251 6.76 -13.03 -15.44
C LYS A 251 7.37 -13.14 -16.84
N ASP A 252 7.47 -14.37 -17.35
CA ASP A 252 8.05 -14.64 -18.68
C ASP A 252 7.00 -14.66 -19.79
N HIS A 253 5.70 -14.51 -19.44
CA HIS A 253 4.59 -14.53 -20.37
C HIS A 253 3.90 -13.16 -20.51
N LEU A 254 3.77 -12.40 -19.44
CA LEU A 254 3.10 -11.11 -19.44
C LEU A 254 4.09 -9.94 -19.53
N GLU A 255 3.65 -8.85 -20.14
CA GLU A 255 4.41 -7.60 -20.10
C GLU A 255 4.43 -7.02 -18.68
N THR A 256 5.63 -6.64 -18.21
CA THR A 256 5.84 -6.13 -16.86
C THR A 256 6.72 -4.88 -16.83
N LEU A 257 6.59 -4.09 -15.77
CA LEU A 257 7.60 -3.09 -15.42
C LEU A 257 8.89 -3.77 -14.90
N PRO A 258 10.02 -3.05 -14.83
CA PRO A 258 11.28 -3.61 -14.32
C PRO A 258 11.21 -4.22 -12.90
N ASN A 259 10.27 -3.79 -12.07
CA ASN A 259 10.04 -4.34 -10.74
C ASN A 259 9.13 -5.59 -10.74
N GLY A 260 8.68 -6.03 -11.91
CA GLY A 260 7.82 -7.20 -12.11
C GLY A 260 6.31 -6.92 -12.07
N ALA A 261 5.85 -5.69 -11.84
CA ALA A 261 4.42 -5.38 -11.85
C ALA A 261 3.83 -5.56 -13.24
N VAL A 262 2.73 -6.31 -13.35
CA VAL A 262 2.08 -6.63 -14.63
C VAL A 262 1.45 -5.38 -15.23
N ILE A 263 1.76 -5.10 -16.48
CA ILE A 263 1.17 -3.99 -17.24
C ILE A 263 -0.24 -4.40 -17.68
N THR A 264 -1.21 -3.56 -17.36
CA THR A 264 -2.60 -3.71 -17.81
C THR A 264 -3.04 -2.54 -18.65
N ASP A 265 -4.01 -2.78 -19.51
CA ASP A 265 -4.71 -1.73 -20.21
C ASP A 265 -5.74 -1.01 -19.31
N ALA A 266 -6.50 -0.07 -19.88
CA ALA A 266 -7.50 0.67 -19.13
C ALA A 266 -8.72 -0.19 -18.67
N TYR A 267 -8.80 -1.44 -19.10
CA TYR A 267 -9.87 -2.38 -18.75
C TYR A 267 -9.38 -3.51 -17.85
N MET A 268 -8.17 -3.37 -17.28
CA MET A 268 -7.48 -4.36 -16.43
C MET A 268 -7.06 -5.63 -17.15
N GLN A 269 -7.09 -5.66 -18.49
CA GLN A 269 -6.61 -6.78 -19.30
C GLN A 269 -5.09 -6.70 -19.46
N THR A 270 -4.41 -7.82 -19.39
CA THR A 270 -2.96 -7.92 -19.60
C THR A 270 -2.62 -8.06 -21.08
N SER A 271 -1.36 -8.28 -21.41
CA SER A 271 -0.91 -8.64 -22.77
C SER A 271 -1.51 -9.98 -23.27
N ASP A 272 -1.99 -10.83 -22.35
CA ASP A 272 -2.79 -12.02 -22.69
C ASP A 272 -4.29 -11.73 -22.50
N PRO A 273 -5.12 -11.82 -23.56
CA PRO A 273 -6.55 -11.47 -23.49
C PRO A 273 -7.38 -12.41 -22.61
N ALA A 274 -6.84 -13.56 -22.17
CA ALA A 274 -7.49 -14.44 -21.22
C ALA A 274 -7.17 -14.09 -19.76
N ILE A 275 -6.20 -13.19 -19.51
CA ILE A 275 -5.68 -12.88 -18.18
C ILE A 275 -5.92 -11.42 -17.84
N PHE A 276 -6.56 -11.19 -16.69
CA PHE A 276 -6.72 -9.88 -16.05
C PHE A 276 -5.81 -9.80 -14.83
N ALA A 277 -5.29 -8.62 -14.51
CA ALA A 277 -4.50 -8.40 -13.30
C ALA A 277 -4.95 -7.14 -12.56
N ALA A 278 -4.91 -7.18 -11.22
CA ALA A 278 -5.34 -6.07 -10.38
C ALA A 278 -4.65 -6.08 -9.00
N GLY A 279 -4.68 -4.94 -8.32
CA GLY A 279 -4.05 -4.73 -7.02
C GLY A 279 -2.54 -4.67 -7.10
N ASP A 280 -1.85 -5.03 -6.02
CA ASP A 280 -0.39 -4.95 -5.92
C ASP A 280 0.37 -5.84 -6.93
N THR A 281 -0.32 -6.68 -7.66
CA THR A 281 0.22 -7.48 -8.78
C THR A 281 0.43 -6.63 -10.03
N ALA A 282 -0.42 -5.61 -10.23
CA ALA A 282 -0.54 -4.85 -11.47
C ALA A 282 -0.07 -3.40 -11.34
N THR A 283 0.12 -2.78 -12.50
CA THR A 283 0.36 -1.34 -12.62
C THR A 283 -0.93 -0.55 -12.47
N VAL A 284 -0.78 0.75 -12.24
CA VAL A 284 -1.85 1.74 -12.29
C VAL A 284 -1.49 2.84 -13.29
N HIS A 285 -2.47 3.40 -13.97
CA HIS A 285 -2.25 4.63 -14.73
C HIS A 285 -2.13 5.82 -13.77
N TYR A 286 -0.95 6.43 -13.69
CA TYR A 286 -0.67 7.56 -12.80
C TYR A 286 -0.93 8.87 -13.53
N ASN A 287 -2.06 9.51 -13.24
CA ASN A 287 -2.56 10.67 -13.97
C ASN A 287 -1.58 11.86 -14.00
N PRO A 288 -0.86 12.21 -12.93
CA PRO A 288 0.11 13.30 -12.98
C PRO A 288 1.19 13.14 -14.05
N THR A 289 1.55 11.90 -14.42
CA THR A 289 2.56 11.60 -15.42
C THR A 289 1.98 11.14 -16.76
N GLY A 290 0.72 10.71 -16.78
CA GLY A 290 0.07 10.07 -17.94
C GLY A 290 0.67 8.71 -18.31
N LYS A 291 1.36 8.03 -17.40
CA LYS A 291 2.05 6.74 -17.63
C LYS A 291 1.66 5.71 -16.57
N ASN A 292 1.88 4.44 -16.91
CA ASN A 292 1.75 3.37 -15.93
C ASN A 292 2.89 3.45 -14.91
N ASP A 293 2.55 3.26 -13.64
CA ASP A 293 3.47 3.25 -12.51
C ASP A 293 3.07 2.14 -11.51
N TYR A 294 3.93 1.83 -10.55
CA TYR A 294 3.65 0.88 -9.47
C TYR A 294 3.30 1.64 -8.19
N ILE A 295 2.02 1.67 -7.86
CA ILE A 295 1.48 2.39 -6.68
C ILE A 295 0.55 1.44 -5.92
N PRO A 296 1.10 0.57 -5.05
CA PRO A 296 0.34 -0.44 -4.32
C PRO A 296 -0.46 0.20 -3.17
N LEU A 297 -1.71 0.57 -3.47
CA LEU A 297 -2.68 1.10 -2.51
C LEU A 297 -3.94 0.24 -2.51
N ALA A 298 -4.47 -0.06 -1.32
CA ALA A 298 -5.70 -0.83 -1.16
C ALA A 298 -6.88 -0.22 -1.94
N THR A 299 -6.99 1.10 -1.96
CA THR A 299 -8.03 1.83 -2.71
C THR A 299 -7.90 1.65 -4.22
N ASN A 300 -6.69 1.53 -4.77
CA ASN A 300 -6.47 1.17 -6.17
C ASN A 300 -6.88 -0.29 -6.41
N ALA A 301 -6.46 -1.21 -5.53
CA ALA A 301 -6.77 -2.64 -5.64
C ALA A 301 -8.28 -2.89 -5.67
N VAL A 302 -9.05 -2.23 -4.81
CA VAL A 302 -10.51 -2.32 -4.77
C VAL A 302 -11.14 -1.85 -6.09
N ARG A 303 -10.76 -0.65 -6.58
CA ARG A 303 -11.29 -0.10 -7.84
C ARG A 303 -10.92 -0.98 -9.03
N GLN A 304 -9.67 -1.46 -9.10
CA GLN A 304 -9.23 -2.36 -10.16
C GLN A 304 -9.96 -3.70 -10.11
N GLY A 305 -10.19 -4.27 -8.91
CA GLY A 305 -10.96 -5.51 -8.75
C GLY A 305 -12.40 -5.38 -9.27
N ILE A 306 -13.09 -4.29 -8.93
CA ILE A 306 -14.42 -3.98 -9.48
C ILE A 306 -14.37 -3.89 -11.01
N LEU A 307 -13.37 -3.21 -11.57
CA LEU A 307 -13.22 -3.06 -13.02
C LEU A 307 -12.91 -4.39 -13.71
N VAL A 308 -12.15 -5.29 -13.09
CA VAL A 308 -11.99 -6.65 -13.61
C VAL A 308 -13.34 -7.32 -13.79
N GLY A 309 -14.21 -7.27 -12.76
CA GLY A 309 -15.54 -7.88 -12.85
C GLY A 309 -16.37 -7.29 -13.98
N LYS A 310 -16.40 -5.97 -14.12
CA LYS A 310 -17.16 -5.28 -15.18
C LYS A 310 -16.63 -5.55 -16.59
N ASN A 311 -15.36 -5.88 -16.73
CA ASN A 311 -14.68 -6.03 -18.01
C ASN A 311 -14.38 -7.50 -18.38
N ILE A 312 -14.70 -8.46 -17.51
CA ILE A 312 -14.29 -9.87 -17.65
C ILE A 312 -14.79 -10.52 -18.96
N GLU A 313 -15.97 -10.13 -19.42
CA GLU A 313 -16.56 -10.62 -20.66
C GLU A 313 -16.10 -9.79 -21.86
N LYS A 314 -16.21 -8.46 -21.75
CA LYS A 314 -15.86 -7.49 -22.79
C LYS A 314 -15.48 -6.14 -22.16
N PRO A 315 -14.66 -5.32 -22.84
CA PRO A 315 -14.35 -3.98 -22.37
C PRO A 315 -15.61 -3.12 -22.22
N THR A 316 -15.95 -2.70 -21.00
CA THR A 316 -17.17 -1.96 -20.64
C THR A 316 -16.85 -0.64 -19.96
N GLU A 317 -16.01 -0.65 -18.91
CA GLU A 317 -15.72 0.53 -18.10
C GLU A 317 -14.20 0.73 -17.96
N LYS A 318 -13.74 1.94 -18.30
CA LYS A 318 -12.33 2.29 -18.24
C LYS A 318 -11.88 2.68 -16.83
N TYR A 319 -10.69 2.26 -16.46
CA TYR A 319 -9.99 2.80 -15.32
C TYR A 319 -9.61 4.26 -15.57
N LEU A 320 -10.02 5.13 -14.66
CA LEU A 320 -9.73 6.57 -14.74
C LEU A 320 -8.32 6.94 -14.24
N GLY A 321 -7.52 5.96 -13.86
CA GLY A 321 -6.21 6.17 -13.27
C GLY A 321 -6.26 6.52 -11.78
N THR A 322 -5.11 6.93 -11.25
CA THR A 322 -4.93 7.31 -9.86
C THR A 322 -4.07 8.56 -9.73
N GLN A 323 -4.29 9.32 -8.68
CA GLN A 323 -3.42 10.42 -8.25
C GLN A 323 -2.55 10.02 -7.07
N SER A 324 -2.54 8.74 -6.69
CA SER A 324 -1.83 8.27 -5.48
C SER A 324 -2.26 9.01 -4.21
N SER A 325 -3.57 9.29 -4.09
CA SER A 325 -4.10 10.00 -2.93
C SER A 325 -3.94 9.15 -1.67
N SER A 326 -3.40 9.74 -0.63
CA SER A 326 -3.15 9.09 0.66
C SER A 326 -3.27 10.08 1.81
N ALA A 327 -3.62 9.56 2.98
CA ALA A 327 -3.63 10.29 4.23
C ALA A 327 -3.14 9.39 5.36
N VAL A 328 -2.44 9.96 6.32
CA VAL A 328 -1.98 9.32 7.53
C VAL A 328 -2.14 10.30 8.69
N GLU A 329 -2.43 9.80 9.87
CA GLU A 329 -2.37 10.57 11.10
C GLU A 329 -1.13 10.14 11.89
N LEU A 330 -0.30 11.10 12.31
CA LEU A 330 0.88 10.87 13.12
C LEU A 330 0.91 11.90 14.26
N PHE A 331 0.89 11.41 15.49
CA PHE A 331 0.93 12.24 16.70
C PHE A 331 -0.12 13.36 16.65
N GLU A 332 -1.39 13.00 16.42
CA GLU A 332 -2.54 13.91 16.30
C GLU A 332 -2.42 14.94 15.15
N HIS A 333 -1.57 14.70 14.17
CA HIS A 333 -1.47 15.53 12.97
C HIS A 333 -1.89 14.73 11.74
N ALA A 334 -2.88 15.25 11.03
CA ALA A 334 -3.29 14.75 9.73
C ALA A 334 -2.29 15.22 8.66
N ILE A 335 -1.85 14.28 7.85
CA ILE A 335 -0.91 14.50 6.74
C ILE A 335 -1.53 13.85 5.52
N ALA A 336 -1.80 14.62 4.47
CA ALA A 336 -2.45 14.09 3.29
C ALA A 336 -1.86 14.66 2.00
N ALA A 337 -1.88 13.86 0.94
CA ALA A 337 -1.41 14.29 -0.35
C ALA A 337 -2.19 13.62 -1.49
N SER A 338 -2.21 14.27 -2.63
CA SER A 338 -2.59 13.71 -3.91
C SER A 338 -1.64 14.22 -4.99
N GLY A 339 -1.30 13.34 -5.93
CA GLY A 339 -0.46 13.68 -7.06
C GLY A 339 1.03 13.65 -6.73
N MET A 340 1.77 14.50 -7.41
CA MET A 340 3.22 14.46 -7.48
C MET A 340 3.84 15.51 -6.56
N THR A 341 4.82 15.11 -5.74
CA THR A 341 5.66 16.04 -4.99
C THR A 341 6.73 16.64 -5.89
N THR A 342 7.36 17.74 -5.46
CA THR A 342 8.48 18.38 -6.18
C THR A 342 9.66 17.41 -6.33
N GLU A 343 10.00 16.68 -5.26
CA GLU A 343 11.07 15.67 -5.27
C GLU A 343 10.72 14.47 -6.14
N GLY A 344 9.46 14.01 -6.09
CA GLY A 344 8.95 12.93 -6.93
C GLY A 344 8.94 13.27 -8.42
N ALA A 345 8.67 14.54 -8.78
CA ALA A 345 8.78 15.06 -10.14
C ALA A 345 10.23 15.08 -10.62
N LYS A 346 11.13 15.62 -9.80
CA LYS A 346 12.57 15.67 -10.08
C LYS A 346 13.16 14.28 -10.31
N ALA A 347 12.80 13.31 -9.47
CA ALA A 347 13.25 11.92 -9.62
C ALA A 347 12.80 11.28 -10.95
N ARG A 348 11.70 11.77 -11.53
CA ARG A 348 11.16 11.33 -12.84
C ARG A 348 11.62 12.19 -14.01
N GLY A 349 12.44 13.21 -13.78
CA GLY A 349 12.87 14.17 -14.80
C GLY A 349 11.74 15.06 -15.32
N ILE A 350 10.70 15.29 -14.49
CA ILE A 350 9.54 16.15 -14.81
C ILE A 350 9.75 17.50 -14.14
N GLU A 351 9.63 18.57 -14.95
CA GLU A 351 9.68 19.95 -14.43
C GLU A 351 8.31 20.30 -13.83
N VAL A 352 8.32 20.81 -12.60
CA VAL A 352 7.13 21.37 -11.93
C VAL A 352 7.48 22.67 -11.23
N ALA A 353 6.52 23.58 -11.16
CA ALA A 353 6.54 24.72 -10.28
C ALA A 353 5.77 24.37 -8.99
N SER A 354 6.10 25.04 -7.89
CA SER A 354 5.45 24.79 -6.61
C SER A 354 5.37 26.04 -5.74
N VAL A 355 4.40 26.05 -4.85
CA VAL A 355 4.26 27.03 -3.77
C VAL A 355 3.90 26.28 -2.48
N THR A 356 4.45 26.73 -1.36
CA THR A 356 4.09 26.27 -0.03
C THR A 356 3.69 27.46 0.82
N ILE A 357 2.53 27.38 1.45
CA ILE A 357 2.00 28.40 2.35
C ILE A 357 1.55 27.77 3.65
N GLU A 358 1.54 28.54 4.71
CA GLU A 358 0.91 28.17 5.98
C GLU A 358 -0.09 29.26 6.35
N GLN A 359 -1.32 28.86 6.60
CA GLN A 359 -2.37 29.74 7.08
C GLN A 359 -3.36 28.99 7.95
N ASP A 360 -4.09 29.68 8.76
CA ASP A 360 -5.14 29.10 9.58
C ASP A 360 -6.30 28.59 8.69
N TYR A 361 -6.88 27.43 9.06
CA TYR A 361 -8.03 26.88 8.33
C TYR A 361 -9.32 27.70 8.56
N ARG A 362 -9.33 28.60 9.55
CA ARG A 362 -10.38 29.59 9.82
C ARG A 362 -9.76 30.96 9.97
N PRO A 363 -10.54 32.02 9.73
CA PRO A 363 -10.08 33.38 9.98
C PRO A 363 -9.53 33.57 11.41
N ASP A 364 -8.45 34.30 11.57
CA ASP A 364 -7.68 34.49 12.80
C ASP A 364 -8.46 35.14 13.96
N PHE A 365 -9.57 35.83 13.66
CA PHE A 365 -10.48 36.36 14.69
C PHE A 365 -11.30 35.25 15.40
N MET A 366 -11.32 34.03 14.89
CA MET A 366 -12.05 32.91 15.49
C MET A 366 -11.23 32.27 16.60
N LEU A 367 -11.89 31.94 17.72
CA LEU A 367 -11.22 31.33 18.89
C LEU A 367 -10.70 29.91 18.66
N THR A 368 -11.22 29.23 17.63
CA THR A 368 -10.85 27.85 17.30
C THR A 368 -10.30 27.80 15.90
N THR A 369 -9.01 28.01 15.78
CA THR A 369 -8.29 27.85 14.51
C THR A 369 -7.01 27.04 14.70
N THR A 370 -6.49 26.50 13.63
CA THR A 370 -5.29 25.66 13.62
C THR A 370 -4.56 25.91 12.30
N PRO A 371 -3.22 26.06 12.32
CA PRO A 371 -2.46 26.21 11.11
C PRO A 371 -2.56 25.02 10.19
N VAL A 372 -2.66 25.27 8.90
CA VAL A 372 -2.55 24.30 7.83
C VAL A 372 -1.37 24.67 6.95
N LEU A 373 -0.38 23.80 6.88
CA LEU A 373 0.66 23.88 5.87
C LEU A 373 0.13 23.25 4.59
N CYS A 374 0.14 23.99 3.50
CA CYS A 374 -0.33 23.54 2.19
C CYS A 374 0.77 23.72 1.15
N SER A 375 1.04 22.67 0.38
CA SER A 375 1.93 22.71 -0.78
C SER A 375 1.13 22.36 -2.04
N LEU A 376 1.32 23.13 -3.11
CA LEU A 376 0.72 22.89 -4.41
C LEU A 376 1.81 22.80 -5.47
N THR A 377 1.69 21.84 -6.39
CA THR A 377 2.59 21.66 -7.54
C THR A 377 1.81 21.66 -8.84
N TRP A 378 2.38 22.26 -9.89
CA TRP A 378 1.75 22.33 -11.20
C TRP A 378 2.79 22.29 -12.34
N ASP A 379 2.34 21.98 -13.54
CA ASP A 379 3.15 22.07 -14.75
C ASP A 379 3.38 23.54 -15.11
N PRO A 380 4.63 24.02 -15.24
CA PRO A 380 4.91 25.44 -15.50
C PRO A 380 4.51 25.90 -16.91
N LYS A 381 4.20 24.97 -17.84
CA LYS A 381 3.83 25.29 -19.23
C LYS A 381 2.33 25.26 -19.45
N THR A 382 1.65 24.21 -18.92
CA THR A 382 0.21 24.04 -19.10
C THR A 382 -0.59 24.64 -17.95
N HIS A 383 0.08 24.93 -16.82
CA HIS A 383 -0.48 25.36 -15.55
C HIS A 383 -1.42 24.34 -14.89
N GLU A 384 -1.49 23.11 -15.43
CA GLU A 384 -2.29 22.04 -14.82
C GLU A 384 -1.75 21.66 -13.44
N VAL A 385 -2.65 21.50 -12.48
CA VAL A 385 -2.33 20.97 -11.15
C VAL A 385 -1.77 19.55 -11.29
N LYS A 386 -0.62 19.29 -10.69
CA LYS A 386 0.07 17.98 -10.69
C LYS A 386 0.15 17.35 -9.31
N GLY A 387 -0.03 18.11 -8.24
CA GLY A 387 -0.04 17.58 -6.89
C GLY A 387 -0.32 18.62 -5.83
N GLY A 388 -0.62 18.15 -4.63
CA GLY A 388 -0.73 18.97 -3.43
C GLY A 388 -0.65 18.12 -2.17
N ALA A 389 -0.10 18.73 -1.12
CA ALA A 389 0.12 18.06 0.15
C ALA A 389 -0.22 19.00 1.31
N PHE A 390 -0.69 18.43 2.42
CA PHE A 390 -1.21 19.15 3.58
C PHE A 390 -0.68 18.56 4.87
N PHE A 391 -0.48 19.39 5.88
CA PHE A 391 -0.11 19.02 7.23
C PHE A 391 -0.83 19.92 8.23
N SER A 392 -1.55 19.34 9.20
CA SER A 392 -2.27 20.10 10.24
C SER A 392 -2.71 19.19 11.39
N LYS A 393 -2.99 19.77 12.56
CA LYS A 393 -3.81 19.12 13.61
C LYS A 393 -5.30 19.06 13.25
N HIS A 394 -5.75 19.84 12.28
CA HIS A 394 -7.09 19.75 11.75
C HIS A 394 -7.15 18.64 10.69
N ASP A 395 -8.25 17.90 10.60
CA ASP A 395 -8.43 16.92 9.52
C ASP A 395 -8.48 17.61 8.15
N ILE A 396 -7.49 17.32 7.32
CA ILE A 396 -7.31 17.89 5.99
C ILE A 396 -7.43 16.84 4.87
N SER A 397 -7.92 15.66 5.18
CA SER A 397 -8.04 14.57 4.19
C SER A 397 -8.89 14.95 2.99
N GLN A 398 -9.96 15.73 3.20
CA GLN A 398 -10.81 16.23 2.11
C GLN A 398 -10.09 17.22 1.19
N SER A 399 -9.14 18.00 1.71
CA SER A 399 -8.32 18.90 0.88
C SER A 399 -7.49 18.13 -0.15
N ALA A 400 -6.93 16.98 0.23
CA ALA A 400 -6.24 16.10 -0.71
C ALA A 400 -7.17 15.52 -1.79
N ASN A 401 -8.45 15.24 -1.45
CA ASN A 401 -9.44 14.80 -2.43
C ASN A 401 -9.77 15.90 -3.45
N VAL A 402 -9.78 17.18 -3.04
CA VAL A 402 -9.96 18.32 -3.96
C VAL A 402 -8.80 18.40 -4.96
N ILE A 403 -7.56 18.22 -4.49
CA ILE A 403 -6.38 18.15 -5.38
C ILE A 403 -6.51 16.96 -6.33
N SER A 404 -6.94 15.80 -5.83
CA SER A 404 -7.18 14.61 -6.68
C SER A 404 -8.15 14.91 -7.82
N LEU A 405 -9.26 15.59 -7.52
CA LEU A 405 -10.26 15.98 -8.50
C LEU A 405 -9.70 17.02 -9.50
N ALA A 406 -8.94 18.00 -9.02
CA ALA A 406 -8.29 19.00 -9.88
C ALA A 406 -7.34 18.35 -10.90
N ILE A 407 -6.54 17.36 -10.47
CA ILE A 407 -5.67 16.59 -11.38
C ILE A 407 -6.50 15.79 -12.37
N GLN A 408 -7.54 15.10 -11.90
CA GLN A 408 -8.40 14.25 -12.73
C GLN A 408 -9.11 15.04 -13.83
N THR A 409 -9.44 16.29 -13.57
CA THR A 409 -10.15 17.20 -14.51
C THR A 409 -9.21 18.12 -15.28
N HIS A 410 -7.89 17.93 -15.18
CA HIS A 410 -6.88 18.78 -15.83
C HIS A 410 -7.05 20.27 -15.50
N MET A 411 -7.44 20.56 -14.25
CA MET A 411 -7.68 21.93 -13.80
C MET A 411 -6.36 22.71 -13.74
N THR A 412 -6.38 23.95 -14.26
CA THR A 412 -5.22 24.86 -14.14
C THR A 412 -5.23 25.59 -12.80
N ILE A 413 -4.07 26.10 -12.36
CA ILE A 413 -3.95 26.86 -11.11
C ILE A 413 -4.81 28.13 -11.12
N GLU A 414 -5.01 28.77 -12.27
CA GLU A 414 -5.88 29.95 -12.41
C GLU A 414 -7.36 29.56 -12.21
N THR A 415 -7.78 28.44 -12.79
CA THR A 415 -9.14 27.93 -12.57
C THR A 415 -9.31 27.48 -11.12
N PHE A 416 -8.34 26.78 -10.55
CA PHE A 416 -8.35 26.33 -9.17
C PHE A 416 -8.51 27.48 -8.17
N ALA A 417 -7.85 28.64 -8.46
CA ALA A 417 -7.87 29.82 -7.60
C ALA A 417 -9.23 30.55 -7.56
N ILE A 418 -10.10 30.32 -8.53
CA ILE A 418 -11.41 31.02 -8.64
C ILE A 418 -12.62 30.08 -8.53
N VAL A 419 -12.38 28.75 -8.41
CA VAL A 419 -13.45 27.79 -8.15
C VAL A 419 -14.10 28.08 -6.81
N ASP A 420 -15.44 28.04 -6.75
CA ASP A 420 -16.19 28.24 -5.52
C ASP A 420 -15.96 27.06 -4.56
N MET A 421 -15.18 27.31 -3.52
CA MET A 421 -14.83 26.40 -2.44
C MET A 421 -14.99 27.12 -1.10
N LEU A 422 -15.48 26.41 -0.10
CA LEU A 422 -15.62 26.91 1.29
C LEU A 422 -14.30 26.73 2.06
#